data_fb050ca946e5b0586e8a4959765923bb
#
_entry.id   fb050ca946e5b0586e8a4959765923bb
#
_cell.length_a   1.000
_cell.length_b   1.000
_cell.length_c   1.000
_cell.angle_alpha   90.00
_cell.angle_beta   90.00
_cell.angle_gamma   90.00
#
_symmetry.space_group_name_H-M   'P 1'
#
loop_
_entity.id
_entity.type
_entity.pdbx_description
1 polymer ?
#
loop_
_entity_poly.entity_id
_entity_poly.type
_entity_poly.pdbx_seq_one_letter_code
_entity_poly.pdbx_strand_id
1 'polypeptide(L)'
;MAIPRCPHCGKEYKLNEYILEDLPETIKEKLKYIADCDCWIKISEQEAEAREKERLRQCQQNKIKKYKDISVIDKKFIDSTFEKADMSDKHMNICKRYAEKFVAVGTAPKGLMMFGSVGTGKTYASNCVANYLMGHNKTVLVMNLGLYINKLQREWAEAEKDVLQYVRSCDLLVIDDFGVEKTSEFVIDKTFALIDARYRTEKPVIITTNLNIEDINKKFGSRIGDRISEMCFQLAVVGESKRAKKAKNEFLEFIA
;
A
#
# COMPACT_ATOMS: atom_id res chain seq x y z
N MET A 1 -47.61 -33.54 -20.53
CA MET A 1 -46.27 -33.18 -20.00
C MET A 1 -46.53 -32.30 -18.77
N ALA A 2 -45.79 -32.58 -17.67
CA ALA A 2 -45.94 -31.77 -16.45
C ALA A 2 -45.35 -30.36 -16.69
N ILE A 3 -46.00 -29.33 -16.15
CA ILE A 3 -45.49 -27.95 -16.21
C ILE A 3 -44.22 -27.88 -15.41
N PRO A 4 -43.13 -27.34 -15.98
CA PRO A 4 -41.87 -27.22 -15.27
C PRO A 4 -41.97 -26.24 -14.09
N ARG A 5 -41.18 -26.47 -13.04
CA ARG A 5 -41.15 -25.62 -11.83
C ARG A 5 -39.81 -24.97 -11.66
N CYS A 6 -39.83 -23.76 -11.10
CA CYS A 6 -38.60 -23.07 -10.75
C CYS A 6 -37.76 -23.91 -9.74
N PRO A 7 -36.49 -24.19 -10.04
CA PRO A 7 -35.65 -25.04 -9.15
C PRO A 7 -35.33 -24.33 -7.83
N HIS A 8 -35.54 -22.99 -7.73
CA HIS A 8 -35.19 -22.21 -6.56
C HIS A 8 -36.35 -21.95 -5.60
N CYS A 9 -37.58 -21.74 -6.12
CA CYS A 9 -38.74 -21.45 -5.28
C CYS A 9 -39.91 -22.45 -5.46
N GLY A 10 -39.78 -23.41 -6.39
CA GLY A 10 -40.84 -24.44 -6.66
C GLY A 10 -42.06 -23.91 -7.40
N LYS A 11 -42.16 -22.62 -7.73
CA LYS A 11 -43.30 -22.04 -8.43
C LYS A 11 -43.37 -22.59 -9.85
N GLU A 12 -44.57 -22.94 -10.30
CA GLU A 12 -44.81 -23.41 -11.67
C GLU A 12 -44.56 -22.32 -12.69
N TYR A 13 -44.02 -22.69 -13.84
CA TYR A 13 -43.79 -21.78 -14.96
C TYR A 13 -45.12 -21.51 -15.67
N LYS A 14 -45.22 -20.36 -16.30
CA LYS A 14 -46.37 -19.99 -17.15
C LYS A 14 -46.10 -20.29 -18.61
N LEU A 15 -47.13 -20.53 -19.37
CA LEU A 15 -47.05 -20.64 -20.82
C LEU A 15 -46.55 -19.30 -21.41
N ASN A 16 -45.63 -19.36 -22.31
CA ASN A 16 -45.10 -18.17 -23.00
C ASN A 16 -46.04 -17.82 -24.18
N GLU A 17 -46.84 -16.76 -24.02
CA GLU A 17 -47.75 -16.29 -25.05
C GLU A 17 -47.08 -15.42 -26.14
N TYR A 18 -45.75 -15.12 -25.96
CA TYR A 18 -45.00 -14.22 -26.83
C TYR A 18 -43.95 -14.94 -27.70
N ILE A 19 -44.19 -16.20 -28.08
CA ILE A 19 -43.29 -16.95 -28.95
C ILE A 19 -43.51 -16.49 -30.40
N LEU A 20 -42.43 -15.99 -31.04
CA LEU A 20 -42.47 -15.59 -32.44
C LEU A 20 -42.74 -16.80 -33.37
N GLU A 21 -43.69 -16.66 -34.31
CA GLU A 21 -44.12 -17.73 -35.22
C GLU A 21 -42.98 -18.25 -36.12
N ASP A 22 -42.03 -17.39 -36.49
CA ASP A 22 -40.93 -17.71 -37.43
C ASP A 22 -39.76 -18.44 -36.80
N LEU A 23 -39.84 -18.81 -35.50
CA LEU A 23 -38.74 -19.55 -34.83
C LEU A 23 -38.77 -21.04 -35.18
N PRO A 24 -37.61 -21.72 -35.26
CA PRO A 24 -37.52 -23.18 -35.38
C PRO A 24 -38.26 -23.87 -34.24
N GLU A 25 -38.93 -25.02 -34.51
CA GLU A 25 -39.71 -25.76 -33.52
C GLU A 25 -38.91 -26.17 -32.30
N THR A 26 -37.59 -26.51 -32.47
CA THR A 26 -36.70 -26.84 -31.38
C THR A 26 -36.42 -25.67 -30.40
N ILE A 27 -36.55 -24.44 -30.88
CA ILE A 27 -36.42 -23.25 -30.06
C ILE A 27 -37.79 -22.91 -29.42
N LYS A 28 -38.89 -23.04 -30.17
CA LYS A 28 -40.27 -22.83 -29.62
C LYS A 28 -40.53 -23.76 -28.44
N GLU A 29 -40.13 -25.05 -28.52
CA GLU A 29 -40.25 -25.98 -27.40
C GLU A 29 -39.48 -25.55 -26.14
N LYS A 30 -38.26 -25.00 -26.29
CA LYS A 30 -37.46 -24.48 -25.18
C LYS A 30 -38.04 -23.20 -24.57
N LEU A 31 -38.69 -22.36 -25.37
CA LEU A 31 -39.29 -21.08 -24.93
C LEU A 31 -40.76 -21.25 -24.49
N LYS A 32 -41.31 -22.43 -24.57
CA LYS A 32 -42.74 -22.71 -24.29
C LYS A 32 -43.17 -22.30 -22.90
N TYR A 33 -42.28 -22.33 -21.93
CA TYR A 33 -42.56 -21.96 -20.54
C TYR A 33 -41.60 -20.87 -20.07
N ILE A 34 -42.13 -19.87 -19.37
CA ILE A 34 -41.34 -18.78 -18.73
C ILE A 34 -41.52 -18.83 -17.21
N ALA A 35 -40.48 -18.47 -16.51
CA ALA A 35 -40.52 -18.37 -15.05
C ALA A 35 -41.51 -17.26 -14.62
N ASP A 36 -42.44 -17.60 -13.73
CA ASP A 36 -43.36 -16.66 -13.09
C ASP A 36 -42.84 -16.26 -11.69
N CYS A 37 -41.55 -16.07 -11.58
CA CYS A 37 -40.90 -15.65 -10.35
C CYS A 37 -39.61 -14.86 -10.67
N ASP A 38 -39.18 -14.06 -9.71
CA ASP A 38 -38.00 -13.18 -9.83
C ASP A 38 -36.68 -13.89 -9.44
N CYS A 39 -36.73 -15.24 -9.24
CA CYS A 39 -35.55 -15.96 -8.75
C CYS A 39 -34.33 -15.82 -9.67
N TRP A 40 -34.55 -15.92 -11.00
CA TRP A 40 -33.45 -15.79 -11.96
C TRP A 40 -32.88 -14.38 -12.01
N ILE A 41 -33.73 -13.36 -11.84
CA ILE A 41 -33.30 -11.95 -11.77
C ILE A 41 -32.43 -11.78 -10.53
N LYS A 42 -32.92 -12.18 -9.35
CA LYS A 42 -32.17 -12.08 -8.09
C LYS A 42 -30.84 -12.84 -8.13
N ILE A 43 -30.81 -14.05 -8.71
CA ILE A 43 -29.58 -14.83 -8.84
C ILE A 43 -28.61 -14.14 -9.79
N SER A 44 -29.08 -13.67 -10.95
CA SER A 44 -28.22 -12.94 -11.90
C SER A 44 -27.66 -11.66 -11.34
N GLU A 45 -28.44 -10.92 -10.53
CA GLU A 45 -27.98 -9.72 -9.80
C GLU A 45 -26.90 -10.09 -8.76
N GLN A 46 -27.12 -11.13 -7.95
CA GLN A 46 -26.15 -11.60 -6.97
C GLN A 46 -24.85 -12.10 -7.62
N GLU A 47 -24.96 -12.82 -8.73
CA GLU A 47 -23.77 -13.25 -9.49
C GLU A 47 -23.03 -12.08 -10.15
N ALA A 48 -23.76 -11.06 -10.62
CA ALA A 48 -23.17 -9.86 -11.19
C ALA A 48 -22.43 -9.04 -10.11
N GLU A 49 -23.05 -8.88 -8.94
CA GLU A 49 -22.42 -8.22 -7.78
C GLU A 49 -21.17 -9.01 -7.30
N ALA A 50 -21.25 -10.33 -7.23
CA ALA A 50 -20.13 -11.19 -6.84
C ALA A 50 -18.95 -11.09 -7.84
N ARG A 51 -19.26 -11.10 -9.15
CA ARG A 51 -18.25 -10.91 -10.21
C ARG A 51 -17.59 -9.54 -10.15
N GLU A 52 -18.37 -8.48 -9.94
CA GLU A 52 -17.83 -7.13 -9.83
C GLU A 52 -16.96 -6.98 -8.56
N LYS A 53 -17.39 -7.54 -7.44
CA LYS A 53 -16.60 -7.55 -6.19
C LYS A 53 -15.26 -8.27 -6.37
N GLU A 54 -15.26 -9.42 -7.04
CA GLU A 54 -14.04 -10.16 -7.32
C GLU A 54 -13.13 -9.43 -8.31
N ARG A 55 -13.70 -8.79 -9.33
CA ARG A 55 -12.95 -7.94 -10.28
C ARG A 55 -12.26 -6.78 -9.57
N LEU A 56 -12.97 -6.09 -8.66
CA LEU A 56 -12.42 -5.00 -7.86
C LEU A 56 -11.31 -5.49 -6.94
N ARG A 57 -11.50 -6.66 -6.30
CA ARG A 57 -10.50 -7.29 -5.45
C ARG A 57 -9.22 -7.62 -6.22
N GLN A 58 -9.33 -8.24 -7.39
CA GLN A 58 -8.18 -8.56 -8.26
C GLN A 58 -7.47 -7.29 -8.74
N CYS A 59 -8.23 -6.26 -9.12
CA CYS A 59 -7.66 -4.98 -9.51
C CYS A 59 -6.85 -4.36 -8.36
N GLN A 60 -7.37 -4.38 -7.14
CA GLN A 60 -6.66 -3.88 -5.96
C GLN A 60 -5.40 -4.70 -5.65
N GLN A 61 -5.47 -6.01 -5.72
CA GLN A 61 -4.29 -6.88 -5.52
C GLN A 61 -3.20 -6.64 -6.56
N ASN A 62 -3.58 -6.50 -7.83
CA ASN A 62 -2.64 -6.17 -8.90
C ASN A 62 -1.99 -4.80 -8.68
N LYS A 63 -2.76 -3.82 -8.21
CA LYS A 63 -2.24 -2.52 -7.84
C LYS A 63 -1.21 -2.62 -6.71
N ILE A 64 -1.52 -3.33 -5.62
CA ILE A 64 -0.60 -3.56 -4.50
C ILE A 64 0.69 -4.25 -4.98
N LYS A 65 0.56 -5.31 -5.77
CA LYS A 65 1.70 -6.01 -6.36
C LYS A 65 2.59 -5.05 -7.15
N LYS A 66 2.01 -4.22 -8.01
CA LYS A 66 2.74 -3.22 -8.80
C LYS A 66 3.53 -2.26 -7.89
N TYR A 67 2.92 -1.76 -6.80
CA TYR A 67 3.62 -0.91 -5.84
C TYR A 67 4.75 -1.64 -5.12
N LYS A 68 4.54 -2.92 -4.77
CA LYS A 68 5.59 -3.75 -4.17
C LYS A 68 6.77 -3.97 -5.11
N ASP A 69 6.50 -4.22 -6.39
CA ASP A 69 7.53 -4.48 -7.41
C ASP A 69 8.40 -3.24 -7.71
N ILE A 70 7.84 -2.03 -7.64
CA ILE A 70 8.59 -0.78 -7.82
C ILE A 70 9.22 -0.26 -6.52
N SER A 71 8.83 -0.80 -5.37
CA SER A 71 9.40 -0.44 -4.08
C SER A 71 10.82 -0.99 -3.94
N VAL A 72 11.69 -0.18 -3.35
CA VAL A 72 13.07 -0.56 -3.04
C VAL A 72 13.12 -1.00 -1.58
N ILE A 73 12.91 -2.29 -1.36
CA ILE A 73 13.02 -2.90 -0.02
C ILE A 73 14.22 -3.85 -0.03
N ASP A 74 15.18 -3.62 0.86
CA ASP A 74 16.28 -4.56 1.08
C ASP A 74 15.74 -5.96 1.41
N LYS A 75 16.34 -7.01 0.84
CA LYS A 75 15.95 -8.42 1.04
C LYS A 75 15.75 -8.77 2.51
N LYS A 76 16.60 -8.25 3.40
CA LYS A 76 16.51 -8.46 4.86
C LYS A 76 15.27 -7.87 5.53
N PHE A 77 14.53 -6.97 4.86
CA PHE A 77 13.33 -6.32 5.40
C PHE A 77 12.03 -6.76 4.71
N ILE A 78 12.12 -7.62 3.68
CA ILE A 78 10.94 -8.13 2.97
C ILE A 78 9.95 -8.80 3.94
N ASP A 79 10.49 -9.55 4.92
CA ASP A 79 9.71 -10.29 5.91
C ASP A 79 9.70 -9.61 7.28
N SER A 80 9.91 -8.29 7.34
CA SER A 80 9.83 -7.54 8.59
C SER A 80 8.38 -7.43 9.03
N THR A 81 8.06 -8.06 10.17
CA THR A 81 6.71 -8.02 10.77
C THR A 81 6.78 -7.65 12.24
N PHE A 82 5.65 -7.20 12.79
CA PHE A 82 5.56 -6.86 14.22
C PHE A 82 5.66 -8.09 15.12
N GLU A 83 5.31 -9.29 14.62
CA GLU A 83 5.43 -10.56 15.35
C GLU A 83 6.90 -10.97 15.55
N LYS A 84 7.77 -10.61 14.60
CA LYS A 84 9.22 -10.87 14.66
C LYS A 84 10.00 -9.73 15.33
N ALA A 85 9.34 -8.62 15.63
CA ALA A 85 9.95 -7.43 16.18
C ALA A 85 10.14 -7.54 17.69
N ASP A 86 11.18 -6.89 18.19
CA ASP A 86 11.34 -6.66 19.62
C ASP A 86 10.36 -5.57 20.09
N MET A 87 9.23 -6.00 20.65
CA MET A 87 8.17 -5.10 21.10
C MET A 87 8.47 -4.42 22.44
N SER A 88 9.63 -4.67 23.07
CA SER A 88 10.09 -3.89 24.24
C SER A 88 10.46 -2.45 23.85
N ASP A 89 10.77 -2.21 22.57
CA ASP A 89 11.07 -0.89 22.04
C ASP A 89 9.81 -0.01 21.94
N LYS A 90 9.84 1.14 22.57
CA LYS A 90 8.70 2.08 22.56
C LYS A 90 8.27 2.50 21.15
N HIS A 91 9.25 2.73 20.24
CA HIS A 91 8.95 3.12 18.86
C HIS A 91 8.25 2.02 18.08
N MET A 92 8.55 0.73 18.33
CA MET A 92 7.86 -0.40 17.68
C MET A 92 6.38 -0.44 18.08
N ASN A 93 6.07 -0.24 19.36
CA ASN A 93 4.69 -0.16 19.84
C ASN A 93 3.92 1.00 19.19
N ILE A 94 4.56 2.17 19.06
CA ILE A 94 3.95 3.33 18.37
C ILE A 94 3.67 3.00 16.91
N CYS A 95 4.66 2.42 16.20
CA CYS A 95 4.51 2.03 14.79
C CYS A 95 3.40 0.98 14.60
N LYS A 96 3.29 -0.02 15.49
CA LYS A 96 2.23 -1.02 15.44
C LYS A 96 0.85 -0.37 15.61
N ARG A 97 0.67 0.45 16.64
CA ARG A 97 -0.60 1.16 16.88
C ARG A 97 -0.95 2.10 15.72
N TYR A 98 0.04 2.76 15.13
CA TYR A 98 -0.14 3.58 13.94
C TYR A 98 -0.68 2.76 12.77
N ALA A 99 -0.06 1.60 12.48
CA ALA A 99 -0.48 0.73 11.39
C ALA A 99 -1.90 0.15 11.60
N GLU A 100 -2.22 -0.30 12.82
CA GLU A 100 -3.55 -0.80 13.19
C GLU A 100 -4.63 0.28 13.03
N LYS A 101 -4.36 1.51 13.51
CA LYS A 101 -5.27 2.64 13.37
C LYS A 101 -5.43 3.08 11.92
N PHE A 102 -4.35 3.07 11.13
CA PHE A 102 -4.40 3.36 9.69
C PHE A 102 -5.36 2.42 8.96
N VAL A 103 -5.30 1.11 9.26
CA VAL A 103 -6.21 0.13 8.66
C VAL A 103 -7.64 0.35 9.11
N ALA A 104 -7.86 0.57 10.41
CA ALA A 104 -9.19 0.74 10.99
C ALA A 104 -9.92 1.99 10.47
N VAL A 105 -9.20 3.10 10.27
CA VAL A 105 -9.76 4.38 9.79
C VAL A 105 -9.71 4.50 8.26
N GLY A 106 -8.84 3.71 7.62
CA GLY A 106 -8.63 3.75 6.17
C GLY A 106 -7.45 4.60 5.72
N THR A 107 -6.99 5.55 6.54
CA THR A 107 -5.85 6.45 6.34
C THR A 107 -5.30 6.93 7.68
N ALA A 108 -4.29 7.79 7.66
CA ALA A 108 -3.81 8.50 8.84
C ALA A 108 -3.74 10.01 8.57
N PRO A 109 -4.09 10.87 9.54
CA PRO A 109 -4.07 12.33 9.37
C PRO A 109 -2.65 12.89 9.28
N LYS A 110 -1.67 12.19 9.85
CA LYS A 110 -0.25 12.55 9.86
C LYS A 110 0.60 11.31 9.62
N GLY A 111 1.76 11.51 9.01
CA GLY A 111 2.80 10.49 8.90
C GLY A 111 3.72 10.45 10.13
N LEU A 112 4.85 9.75 9.99
CA LEU A 112 5.87 9.64 11.04
C LEU A 112 7.23 10.04 10.47
N MET A 113 7.96 10.91 11.16
CA MET A 113 9.38 11.12 10.93
C MET A 113 10.16 10.44 12.07
N MET A 114 10.74 9.28 11.78
CA MET A 114 11.58 8.56 12.73
C MET A 114 13.03 9.01 12.58
N PHE A 115 13.58 9.66 13.61
CA PHE A 115 14.94 10.17 13.60
C PHE A 115 15.77 9.68 14.78
N GLY A 116 17.09 9.63 14.63
CA GLY A 116 18.01 9.20 15.68
C GLY A 116 19.21 8.40 15.14
N SER A 117 20.01 7.83 16.04
CA SER A 117 21.27 7.18 15.72
C SER A 117 21.13 6.00 14.74
N VAL A 118 22.24 5.66 14.07
CA VAL A 118 22.31 4.52 13.13
C VAL A 118 22.11 3.20 13.90
N GLY A 119 21.37 2.26 13.29
CA GLY A 119 21.24 0.90 13.82
C GLY A 119 20.13 0.73 14.88
N THR A 120 19.41 1.77 15.24
CA THR A 120 18.34 1.74 16.28
C THR A 120 17.04 1.09 15.84
N GLY A 121 16.89 0.66 14.58
CA GLY A 121 15.72 -0.06 14.11
C GLY A 121 14.69 0.77 13.32
N LYS A 122 14.97 2.03 12.96
CA LYS A 122 14.06 2.91 12.19
C LYS A 122 13.56 2.28 10.89
N THR A 123 14.49 1.85 10.04
CA THR A 123 14.18 1.16 8.76
C THR A 123 13.40 -0.13 8.99
N TYR A 124 13.71 -0.89 10.03
CA TYR A 124 12.95 -2.11 10.36
C TYR A 124 11.51 -1.77 10.74
N ALA A 125 11.32 -0.77 11.60
CA ALA A 125 10.00 -0.33 12.04
C ALA A 125 9.14 0.21 10.87
N SER A 126 9.73 1.01 9.96
CA SER A 126 9.02 1.50 8.78
C SER A 126 8.59 0.37 7.84
N ASN A 127 9.43 -0.65 7.66
CA ASN A 127 9.10 -1.82 6.84
C ASN A 127 8.05 -2.73 7.52
N CYS A 128 8.02 -2.85 8.87
CA CYS A 128 6.92 -3.51 9.57
C CYS A 128 5.58 -2.82 9.29
N VAL A 129 5.53 -1.48 9.34
CA VAL A 129 4.32 -0.72 8.99
C VAL A 129 3.94 -0.97 7.53
N ALA A 130 4.90 -0.88 6.61
CA ALA A 130 4.67 -1.09 5.17
C ALA A 130 4.09 -2.48 4.88
N ASN A 131 4.72 -3.53 5.41
CA ASN A 131 4.27 -4.91 5.21
C ASN A 131 2.90 -5.17 5.85
N TYR A 132 2.65 -4.62 7.04
CA TYR A 132 1.34 -4.71 7.69
C TYR A 132 0.24 -4.08 6.83
N LEU A 133 0.46 -2.88 6.32
CA LEU A 133 -0.52 -2.18 5.47
C LEU A 133 -0.74 -2.88 4.14
N MET A 134 0.31 -3.38 3.48
CA MET A 134 0.20 -4.18 2.25
C MET A 134 -0.61 -5.45 2.49
N GLY A 135 -0.42 -6.13 3.63
CA GLY A 135 -1.22 -7.29 4.05
C GLY A 135 -2.70 -6.97 4.28
N HIS A 136 -3.04 -5.68 4.53
CA HIS A 136 -4.41 -5.20 4.71
C HIS A 136 -4.93 -4.41 3.50
N ASN A 137 -4.51 -4.79 2.29
CA ASN A 137 -4.97 -4.23 1.01
C ASN A 137 -4.72 -2.73 0.81
N LYS A 138 -3.68 -2.16 1.46
CA LYS A 138 -3.23 -0.79 1.22
C LYS A 138 -2.07 -0.76 0.24
N THR A 139 -2.05 0.27 -0.61
CA THR A 139 -0.94 0.51 -1.52
C THR A 139 0.17 1.27 -0.79
N VAL A 140 1.36 0.67 -0.70
CA VAL A 140 2.51 1.28 -0.05
C VAL A 140 3.67 1.36 -1.04
N LEU A 141 4.25 2.54 -1.17
CA LEU A 141 5.50 2.74 -1.91
C LEU A 141 6.63 2.92 -0.92
N VAL A 142 7.61 2.03 -0.95
CA VAL A 142 8.85 2.15 -0.17
C VAL A 142 9.97 2.57 -1.10
N MET A 143 10.67 3.64 -0.78
CA MET A 143 11.79 4.14 -1.58
C MET A 143 12.94 4.61 -0.69
N ASN A 144 14.15 4.43 -1.19
CA ASN A 144 15.36 5.05 -0.64
C ASN A 144 15.65 6.31 -1.46
N LEU A 145 15.80 7.46 -0.80
CA LEU A 145 15.98 8.75 -1.49
C LEU A 145 17.22 8.76 -2.36
N GLY A 146 18.35 8.21 -1.89
CA GLY A 146 19.60 8.17 -2.66
C GLY A 146 19.47 7.34 -3.93
N LEU A 147 18.80 6.17 -3.85
CA LEU A 147 18.57 5.34 -5.03
C LEU A 147 17.61 6.01 -6.02
N TYR A 148 16.59 6.70 -5.53
CA TYR A 148 15.70 7.50 -6.37
C TYR A 148 16.46 8.59 -7.13
N ILE A 149 17.28 9.39 -6.43
CA ILE A 149 18.11 10.43 -7.04
C ILE A 149 19.07 9.86 -8.08
N ASN A 150 19.75 8.75 -7.76
CA ASN A 150 20.64 8.07 -8.69
C ASN A 150 19.92 7.57 -9.95
N LYS A 151 18.68 7.09 -9.79
CA LYS A 151 17.84 6.68 -10.92
C LYS A 151 17.50 7.88 -11.81
N LEU A 152 17.10 9.00 -11.23
CA LEU A 152 16.78 10.22 -11.99
C LEU A 152 17.97 10.78 -12.76
N GLN A 153 19.19 10.63 -12.23
CA GLN A 153 20.41 11.05 -12.93
C GLN A 153 20.73 10.19 -14.16
N ARG A 154 20.22 8.95 -14.21
CA ARG A 154 20.46 8.01 -15.31
C ARG A 154 19.34 7.97 -16.35
N GLU A 155 18.09 8.09 -15.92
CA GLU A 155 16.89 7.75 -16.70
C GLU A 155 15.99 8.98 -17.00
N TRP A 156 16.48 10.21 -17.09
CA TRP A 156 15.77 11.42 -17.54
C TRP A 156 14.27 11.61 -17.13
N ALA A 157 13.63 12.68 -17.62
CA ALA A 157 12.33 13.23 -17.17
C ALA A 157 11.11 12.25 -17.13
N GLU A 158 11.06 11.21 -17.94
CA GLU A 158 9.93 10.27 -17.94
C GLU A 158 9.88 9.43 -16.67
N ALA A 159 11.04 8.96 -16.18
CA ALA A 159 11.12 8.20 -14.93
C ALA A 159 10.67 9.02 -13.71
N GLU A 160 10.94 10.34 -13.70
CA GLU A 160 10.48 11.23 -12.63
C GLU A 160 8.95 11.36 -12.62
N LYS A 161 8.33 11.57 -13.77
CA LYS A 161 6.88 11.72 -13.90
C LYS A 161 6.14 10.48 -13.39
N ASP A 162 6.63 9.31 -13.75
CA ASP A 162 6.05 8.04 -13.33
C ASP A 162 6.18 7.85 -11.81
N VAL A 163 7.36 8.08 -11.23
CA VAL A 163 7.57 7.96 -9.78
C VAL A 163 6.70 8.94 -9.01
N LEU A 164 6.61 10.21 -9.44
CA LEU A 164 5.76 11.20 -8.79
C LEU A 164 4.27 10.83 -8.88
N GLN A 165 3.83 10.16 -9.95
CA GLN A 165 2.47 9.64 -10.03
C GLN A 165 2.21 8.56 -8.96
N TYR A 166 3.15 7.63 -8.75
CA TYR A 166 3.05 6.63 -7.69
C TYR A 166 3.09 7.26 -6.29
N VAL A 167 3.96 8.23 -6.08
CA VAL A 167 4.06 9.01 -4.83
C VAL A 167 2.74 9.68 -4.47
N ARG A 168 2.05 10.28 -5.45
CA ARG A 168 0.75 10.93 -5.24
C ARG A 168 -0.38 9.92 -4.98
N SER A 169 -0.35 8.76 -5.61
CA SER A 169 -1.49 7.83 -5.63
C SER A 169 -1.46 6.76 -4.54
N CYS A 170 -0.29 6.36 -3.99
CA CYS A 170 -0.22 5.36 -2.92
C CYS A 170 -0.92 5.83 -1.63
N ASP A 171 -1.41 4.87 -0.83
CA ASP A 171 -2.01 5.16 0.47
C ASP A 171 -0.96 5.63 1.47
N LEU A 172 0.21 4.97 1.51
CA LEU A 172 1.36 5.36 2.32
C LEU A 172 2.63 5.45 1.47
N LEU A 173 3.41 6.53 1.63
CA LEU A 173 4.78 6.64 1.15
C LEU A 173 5.75 6.38 2.30
N VAL A 174 6.78 5.58 2.07
CA VAL A 174 7.91 5.40 3.00
C VAL A 174 9.17 5.87 2.29
N ILE A 175 9.85 6.86 2.86
CA ILE A 175 11.15 7.36 2.41
C ILE A 175 12.19 6.92 3.43
N ASP A 176 13.01 5.94 3.05
CA ASP A 176 14.05 5.40 3.92
C ASP A 176 15.38 6.11 3.71
N ASP A 177 16.15 6.24 4.80
CA ASP A 177 17.47 6.87 4.85
C ASP A 177 17.50 8.31 4.27
N PHE A 178 16.48 9.11 4.58
CA PHE A 178 16.38 10.49 4.14
C PHE A 178 17.55 11.32 4.67
N GLY A 179 18.23 12.01 3.76
CA GLY A 179 19.30 12.94 4.11
C GLY A 179 20.70 12.33 4.17
N VAL A 180 20.91 11.13 3.66
CA VAL A 180 22.25 10.51 3.53
C VAL A 180 22.99 11.01 2.29
N GLU A 181 22.27 11.55 1.30
CA GLU A 181 22.78 11.98 0.00
C GLU A 181 23.73 13.18 0.12
N LYS A 182 24.71 13.26 -0.81
CA LYS A 182 25.48 14.48 -0.99
C LYS A 182 24.58 15.59 -1.52
N THR A 183 24.63 16.74 -0.86
CA THR A 183 23.81 17.89 -1.22
C THR A 183 24.30 18.56 -2.50
N SER A 184 23.39 18.72 -3.48
CA SER A 184 23.55 19.55 -4.68
C SER A 184 22.21 20.22 -4.98
N GLU A 185 22.20 21.27 -5.78
CA GLU A 185 20.94 21.92 -6.21
C GLU A 185 19.97 20.91 -6.82
N PHE A 186 20.46 20.01 -7.67
CA PHE A 186 19.66 18.95 -8.26
C PHE A 186 19.00 18.05 -7.19
N VAL A 187 19.76 17.64 -6.17
CA VAL A 187 19.22 16.79 -5.07
C VAL A 187 18.17 17.55 -4.29
N ILE A 188 18.38 18.83 -4.00
CA ILE A 188 17.43 19.68 -3.28
C ILE A 188 16.14 19.81 -4.10
N ASP A 189 16.22 20.12 -5.40
CA ASP A 189 15.07 20.31 -6.27
C ASP A 189 14.25 19.01 -6.39
N LYS A 190 14.90 17.86 -6.59
CA LYS A 190 14.20 16.58 -6.71
C LYS A 190 13.60 16.13 -5.38
N THR A 191 14.27 16.39 -4.26
CA THR A 191 13.74 16.15 -2.92
C THR A 191 12.53 17.05 -2.66
N PHE A 192 12.62 18.34 -3.03
CA PHE A 192 11.49 19.24 -2.92
C PHE A 192 10.30 18.78 -3.75
N ALA A 193 10.49 18.39 -5.02
CA ALA A 193 9.43 17.89 -5.88
C ALA A 193 8.74 16.65 -5.30
N LEU A 194 9.51 15.73 -4.70
CA LEU A 194 9.01 14.53 -4.04
C LEU A 194 8.14 14.87 -2.81
N ILE A 195 8.66 15.70 -1.91
CA ILE A 195 7.96 16.11 -0.68
C ILE A 195 6.73 16.97 -1.02
N ASP A 196 6.83 17.91 -1.97
CA ASP A 196 5.72 18.75 -2.42
C ASP A 196 4.60 17.93 -3.08
N ALA A 197 4.96 16.93 -3.91
CA ALA A 197 4.00 16.04 -4.52
C ALA A 197 3.17 15.27 -3.47
N ARG A 198 3.81 14.88 -2.35
CA ARG A 198 3.12 14.20 -1.25
C ARG A 198 2.32 15.17 -0.38
N TYR A 199 2.88 16.32 -0.07
CA TYR A 199 2.23 17.39 0.69
C TYR A 199 0.89 17.81 0.07
N ARG A 200 0.87 18.08 -1.24
CA ARG A 200 -0.35 18.50 -1.98
C ARG A 200 -1.45 17.44 -2.03
N THR A 201 -1.14 16.19 -1.76
CA THR A 201 -2.16 15.12 -1.74
C THR A 201 -2.71 14.86 -0.35
N GLU A 202 -2.19 15.54 0.68
CA GLU A 202 -2.57 15.38 2.09
C GLU A 202 -2.50 13.92 2.60
N LYS A 203 -1.70 13.08 1.91
CA LYS A 203 -1.56 11.68 2.25
C LYS A 203 -0.33 11.45 3.14
N PRO A 204 -0.41 10.50 4.09
CA PRO A 204 0.64 10.29 5.06
C PRO A 204 1.95 9.77 4.45
N VAL A 205 3.07 10.17 5.04
CA VAL A 205 4.42 9.72 4.69
C VAL A 205 5.16 9.26 5.94
N ILE A 206 5.91 8.17 5.83
CA ILE A 206 6.89 7.79 6.85
C ILE A 206 8.29 8.12 6.34
N ILE A 207 9.05 8.83 7.14
CA ILE A 207 10.44 9.21 6.83
C ILE A 207 11.34 8.60 7.89
N THR A 208 12.37 7.85 7.49
CA THR A 208 13.44 7.46 8.40
C THR A 208 14.70 8.27 8.09
N THR A 209 15.35 8.79 9.11
CA THR A 209 16.51 9.65 8.96
C THR A 209 17.40 9.62 10.19
N ASN A 210 18.67 10.02 10.04
CA ASN A 210 19.55 10.31 11.18
C ASN A 210 19.56 11.79 11.55
N LEU A 211 18.88 12.64 10.77
CA LEU A 211 18.82 14.08 10.95
C LEU A 211 17.61 14.47 11.78
N ASN A 212 17.74 15.44 12.67
CA ASN A 212 16.60 16.15 13.24
C ASN A 212 16.07 17.20 12.25
N ILE A 213 14.96 17.85 12.57
CA ILE A 213 14.32 18.80 11.65
C ILE A 213 15.21 20.05 11.38
N GLU A 214 16.01 20.47 12.34
CA GLU A 214 16.93 21.61 12.19
C GLU A 214 18.04 21.25 11.18
N ASP A 215 18.57 20.04 11.25
CA ASP A 215 19.58 19.56 10.32
C ASP A 215 19.01 19.35 8.91
N ILE A 216 17.74 18.92 8.80
CA ILE A 216 17.03 18.88 7.53
C ILE A 216 16.88 20.28 6.95
N ASN A 217 16.51 21.27 7.76
CA ASN A 217 16.42 22.67 7.32
C ASN A 217 17.75 23.22 6.82
N LYS A 218 18.84 22.92 7.51
CA LYS A 218 20.20 23.32 7.09
C LYS A 218 20.61 22.65 5.77
N LYS A 219 20.26 21.38 5.61
CA LYS A 219 20.70 20.57 4.48
C LYS A 219 19.88 20.80 3.21
N PHE A 220 18.55 20.85 3.32
CA PHE A 220 17.61 20.88 2.20
C PHE A 220 16.81 22.17 2.09
N GLY A 221 16.94 23.07 3.06
CA GLY A 221 16.21 24.33 3.14
C GLY A 221 14.90 24.23 3.95
N SER A 222 14.50 25.37 4.51
CA SER A 222 13.34 25.47 5.41
C SER A 222 12.02 25.02 4.77
N ARG A 223 11.86 25.20 3.45
CA ARG A 223 10.62 24.79 2.75
C ARG A 223 10.37 23.30 2.82
N ILE A 224 11.41 22.47 2.77
CA ILE A 224 11.29 21.00 2.87
C ILE A 224 11.01 20.62 4.32
N GLY A 225 11.77 21.17 5.27
CA GLY A 225 11.59 20.84 6.67
C GLY A 225 10.26 21.29 7.26
N ASP A 226 9.74 22.45 6.83
CA ASP A 226 8.41 22.95 7.23
C ASP A 226 7.30 21.99 6.78
N ARG A 227 7.30 21.56 5.51
CA ARG A 227 6.36 20.55 5.01
C ARG A 227 6.44 19.22 5.75
N ILE A 228 7.66 18.74 6.01
CA ILE A 228 7.86 17.50 6.78
C ILE A 228 7.30 17.66 8.19
N SER A 229 7.54 18.81 8.84
CA SER A 229 7.03 19.09 10.18
C SER A 229 5.51 19.16 10.22
N GLU A 230 4.88 19.67 9.18
CA GLU A 230 3.41 19.69 9.07
C GLU A 230 2.83 18.31 8.78
N MET A 231 3.47 17.53 7.89
CA MET A 231 2.98 16.20 7.49
C MET A 231 3.24 15.11 8.52
N CYS A 232 4.30 15.21 9.36
CA CYS A 232 4.80 14.11 10.15
C CYS A 232 4.85 14.42 11.65
N PHE A 233 4.43 13.46 12.46
CA PHE A 233 4.80 13.42 13.87
C PHE A 233 6.27 13.01 14.01
N GLN A 234 7.05 13.80 14.75
CA GLN A 234 8.47 13.54 14.96
C GLN A 234 8.66 12.51 16.08
N LEU A 235 9.18 11.33 15.74
CA LEU A 235 9.41 10.22 16.65
C LEU A 235 10.92 10.00 16.82
N ALA A 236 11.46 10.38 17.97
CA ALA A 236 12.86 10.10 18.31
C ALA A 236 13.04 8.61 18.61
N VAL A 237 13.96 7.95 17.90
CA VAL A 237 14.31 6.55 18.08
C VAL A 237 15.67 6.47 18.74
N VAL A 238 15.65 6.32 20.06
CA VAL A 238 16.85 6.27 20.91
C VAL A 238 17.16 4.83 21.25
N GLY A 239 18.43 4.46 21.24
CA GLY A 239 18.88 3.12 21.64
C GLY A 239 20.26 2.78 21.08
N GLU A 240 20.76 1.62 21.47
CA GLU A 240 22.01 1.05 20.95
C GLU A 240 21.81 0.45 19.55
N SER A 241 22.92 0.30 18.82
CA SER A 241 22.90 -0.34 17.50
C SER A 241 22.55 -1.83 17.60
N LYS A 242 21.33 -2.17 17.18
CA LYS A 242 20.88 -3.58 17.07
C LYS A 242 21.69 -4.40 16.07
N ARG A 243 22.25 -3.75 15.05
CA ARG A 243 23.12 -4.41 14.04
C ARG A 243 24.38 -4.94 14.67
N ALA A 244 25.06 -4.16 15.51
CA ALA A 244 26.28 -4.59 16.18
C ALA A 244 26.01 -5.74 17.17
N LYS A 245 24.91 -5.65 17.95
CA LYS A 245 24.48 -6.70 18.88
C LYS A 245 24.17 -8.01 18.15
N LYS A 246 23.42 -7.94 17.03
CA LYS A 246 23.06 -9.11 16.22
C LYS A 246 24.31 -9.77 15.63
N ALA A 247 25.21 -9.00 15.02
CA ALA A 247 26.45 -9.53 14.44
C ALA A 247 27.33 -10.21 15.48
N LYS A 248 27.43 -9.64 16.70
CA LYS A 248 28.15 -10.25 17.82
C LYS A 248 27.52 -11.58 18.23
N ASN A 249 26.22 -11.65 18.38
CA ASN A 249 25.53 -12.88 18.78
C ASN A 249 25.65 -13.98 17.72
N GLU A 250 25.43 -13.67 16.45
CA GLU A 250 25.58 -14.61 15.32
C GLU A 250 27.01 -15.16 15.23
N PHE A 251 28.01 -14.30 15.48
CA PHE A 251 29.40 -14.75 15.51
C PHE A 251 29.69 -15.69 16.70
N LEU A 252 29.17 -15.34 17.90
CA LEU A 252 29.34 -16.20 19.09
C LEU A 252 28.65 -17.55 18.93
N GLU A 253 27.47 -17.59 18.34
CA GLU A 253 26.73 -18.83 18.02
C GLU A 253 27.48 -19.69 16.98
N PHE A 254 28.15 -19.06 16.01
CA PHE A 254 28.90 -19.77 14.97
C PHE A 254 30.16 -20.46 15.52
N ILE A 255 30.80 -19.87 16.55
CA ILE A 255 32.06 -20.40 17.12
C ILE A 255 31.83 -21.30 18.35
N ALA A 256 30.58 -21.40 18.86
CA ALA A 256 30.22 -22.29 19.98
C ALA A 256 30.04 -23.74 19.50
#